data_3057bd5626a27eee755fcf6d16b9eeb7
#
_entry.id   3057bd5626a27eee755fcf6d16b9eeb7
#
_cell.length_a   1.000
_cell.length_b   1.000
_cell.length_c   1.000
_cell.angle_alpha   90.00
_cell.angle_beta   90.00
_cell.angle_gamma   90.00
#
_symmetry.space_group_name_H-M   'P 1'
#
loop_
_entity.id
_entity.type
_entity.pdbx_description
1 polymer ?
#
loop_
_entity_poly.entity_id
_entity_poly.type
_entity_poly.pdbx_seq_one_letter_code
_entity_poly.pdbx_strand_id
1 'polypeptide(L)'
;MMTQEERIESHLVDHEKLHPNFRDLVEKPITIAWHRMNHMLGCSARWSRNRFEGWTHEEEHLYHTLQAPVNNRHYFIGDQISMHSAWQESAILSAQWALNSMDAHVRAELA
;
A
#
# COMPACT_ATOMS: atom_id res chain seq x y z
N MET A 1 4.69 -23.01 -3.96
CA MET A 1 3.90 -21.76 -4.13
C MET A 1 2.50 -22.18 -4.52
N MET A 2 1.47 -21.77 -3.79
CA MET A 2 0.09 -22.24 -3.98
C MET A 2 -0.47 -21.85 -5.36
N THR A 3 -1.16 -22.78 -6.02
CA THR A 3 -1.98 -22.49 -7.20
C THR A 3 -3.22 -21.68 -6.83
N GLN A 4 -4.02 -21.29 -7.81
CA GLN A 4 -5.28 -20.61 -7.54
C GLN A 4 -6.26 -21.52 -6.79
N GLU A 5 -6.35 -22.75 -7.21
CA GLU A 5 -7.20 -23.78 -6.62
C GLU A 5 -6.81 -24.06 -5.16
N GLU A 6 -5.51 -24.23 -4.90
CA GLU A 6 -5.01 -24.45 -3.54
C GLU A 6 -5.29 -23.26 -2.62
N ARG A 7 -5.23 -22.02 -3.10
CA ARG A 7 -5.60 -20.85 -2.32
C ARG A 7 -7.09 -20.81 -2.00
N ILE A 8 -7.94 -21.08 -3.01
CA ILE A 8 -9.38 -21.15 -2.81
C ILE A 8 -9.71 -22.22 -1.78
N GLU A 9 -9.15 -23.42 -1.93
CA GLU A 9 -9.40 -24.50 -1.00
C GLU A 9 -8.94 -24.18 0.43
N SER A 10 -7.78 -23.57 0.59
CA SER A 10 -7.30 -23.13 1.91
C SER A 10 -8.26 -22.13 2.56
N HIS A 11 -8.79 -21.16 1.81
CA HIS A 11 -9.75 -20.19 2.32
C HIS A 11 -11.08 -20.84 2.68
N LEU A 12 -11.59 -21.75 1.86
CA LEU A 12 -12.83 -22.47 2.16
C LEU A 12 -12.71 -23.26 3.47
N VAL A 13 -11.63 -24.02 3.63
CA VAL A 13 -11.37 -24.80 4.86
C VAL A 13 -11.28 -23.89 6.10
N ASP A 14 -10.66 -22.73 6.00
CA ASP A 14 -10.57 -21.80 7.13
C ASP A 14 -11.90 -21.17 7.49
N HIS A 15 -12.73 -20.84 6.49
CA HIS A 15 -14.06 -20.27 6.74
C HIS A 15 -15.06 -21.31 7.27
N GLU A 16 -14.96 -22.58 6.87
CA GLU A 16 -15.79 -23.67 7.39
C GLU A 16 -15.59 -23.91 8.89
N LYS A 17 -14.43 -23.52 9.46
CA LYS A 17 -14.21 -23.56 10.94
C LYS A 17 -15.14 -22.61 11.70
N LEU A 18 -15.54 -21.50 11.06
CA LEU A 18 -16.45 -20.49 11.63
C LEU A 18 -17.89 -20.70 11.18
N HIS A 19 -18.09 -21.12 9.94
CA HIS A 19 -19.37 -21.33 9.29
C HIS A 19 -19.39 -22.70 8.61
N PRO A 20 -19.87 -23.76 9.26
CA PRO A 20 -19.78 -25.14 8.74
C PRO A 20 -20.39 -25.37 7.35
N ASN A 21 -21.32 -24.53 6.91
CA ASN A 21 -21.96 -24.61 5.60
C ASN A 21 -21.40 -23.59 4.61
N PHE A 22 -20.23 -23.01 4.88
CA PHE A 22 -19.69 -21.90 4.06
C PHE A 22 -19.49 -22.32 2.60
N ARG A 23 -19.00 -23.53 2.35
CA ARG A 23 -18.76 -24.07 1.02
C ARG A 23 -20.02 -24.14 0.16
N ASP A 24 -21.16 -24.45 0.77
CA ASP A 24 -22.45 -24.56 0.09
C ASP A 24 -23.05 -23.19 -0.28
N LEU A 25 -22.57 -22.12 0.36
CA LEU A 25 -23.03 -20.75 0.18
C LEU A 25 -22.21 -19.96 -0.84
N VAL A 26 -21.03 -20.49 -1.26
CA VAL A 26 -20.09 -19.77 -2.11
C VAL A 26 -20.15 -20.31 -3.53
N GLU A 27 -20.42 -19.43 -4.50
CA GLU A 27 -20.34 -19.73 -5.93
C GLU A 27 -19.21 -18.96 -6.58
N LYS A 28 -18.49 -19.61 -7.51
CA LYS A 28 -17.48 -18.98 -8.37
C LYS A 28 -16.44 -18.14 -7.60
N PRO A 29 -15.72 -18.73 -6.65
CA PRO A 29 -14.74 -18.01 -5.86
C PRO A 29 -13.62 -17.47 -6.76
N ILE A 30 -13.21 -16.22 -6.49
CA ILE A 30 -12.09 -15.56 -7.16
C ILE A 30 -11.03 -15.24 -6.12
N THR A 31 -9.77 -15.56 -6.42
CA THR A 31 -8.63 -15.17 -5.61
C THR A 31 -7.57 -14.46 -6.45
N ILE A 32 -7.08 -13.33 -5.96
CA ILE A 32 -6.06 -12.52 -6.61
C ILE A 32 -4.84 -12.43 -5.70
N ALA A 33 -3.70 -12.88 -6.21
CA ALA A 33 -2.43 -12.73 -5.52
C ALA A 33 -1.74 -11.45 -6.02
N TRP A 34 -1.96 -10.33 -5.37
CA TRP A 34 -1.46 -9.02 -5.77
C TRP A 34 0.05 -8.97 -5.96
N HIS A 35 0.82 -9.69 -5.13
CA HIS A 35 2.27 -9.79 -5.25
C HIS A 35 2.77 -10.52 -6.52
N ARG A 36 1.86 -11.13 -7.28
CA ARG A 36 2.14 -11.83 -8.55
C ARG A 36 1.70 -11.03 -9.77
N MET A 37 1.03 -9.91 -9.58
CA MET A 37 0.62 -9.05 -10.69
C MET A 37 1.79 -8.16 -11.10
N ASN A 38 1.95 -7.99 -12.40
CA ASN A 38 2.96 -7.09 -12.95
C ASN A 38 2.78 -5.67 -12.38
N HIS A 39 3.86 -5.08 -11.92
CA HIS A 39 3.90 -3.74 -11.32
C HIS A 39 3.18 -3.58 -9.96
N MET A 40 2.74 -4.70 -9.35
CA MET A 40 1.99 -4.69 -8.10
C MET A 40 2.72 -5.53 -7.06
N LEU A 41 3.68 -5.16 -6.38
CA LEU A 41 4.50 -5.99 -5.48
C LEU A 41 3.79 -6.46 -4.20
N GLY A 42 2.56 -6.08 -4.00
CA GLY A 42 1.75 -6.40 -2.84
C GLY A 42 0.49 -5.55 -2.75
N CYS A 43 -0.15 -5.51 -1.58
CA CYS A 43 -1.37 -4.74 -1.35
C CYS A 43 -1.10 -3.39 -0.66
N SER A 44 0.00 -3.24 0.06
CA SER A 44 0.37 -2.00 0.74
C SER A 44 1.88 -1.92 0.98
N ALA A 45 2.41 -0.71 1.05
CA ALA A 45 3.79 -0.48 1.46
C ALA A 45 3.94 -0.68 2.97
N ARG A 46 5.08 -1.23 3.39
CA ARG A 46 5.47 -1.31 4.80
C ARG A 46 6.81 -0.64 4.98
N TRP A 47 6.82 0.44 5.72
CA TRP A 47 8.03 1.22 5.99
C TRP A 47 8.80 0.71 7.20
N SER A 48 8.12 0.11 8.18
CA SER A 48 8.76 -0.52 9.32
C SER A 48 8.70 -2.04 9.25
N ARG A 49 9.81 -2.70 9.55
CA ARG A 49 9.88 -4.16 9.68
C ARG A 49 9.19 -4.64 10.94
N ASN A 50 9.21 -3.83 11.98
CA ASN A 50 8.58 -4.16 13.26
C ASN A 50 7.40 -3.24 13.54
N ARG A 51 6.20 -3.78 13.42
CA ARG A 51 4.95 -3.05 13.62
C ARG A 51 4.78 -2.47 15.02
N PHE A 52 5.47 -3.03 16.01
CA PHE A 52 5.29 -2.69 17.43
C PHE A 52 6.40 -1.80 17.98
N GLU A 53 7.54 -1.72 17.34
CA GLU A 53 8.70 -0.97 17.81
C GLU A 53 8.83 0.43 17.16
N GLY A 54 7.93 0.73 16.24
CA GLY A 54 8.01 1.98 15.48
C GLY A 54 9.07 1.93 14.36
N TRP A 55 9.41 3.08 13.84
CA TRP A 55 10.40 3.20 12.79
C TRP A 55 11.80 3.31 13.38
N THR A 56 12.74 2.67 12.73
CA THR A 56 14.16 2.93 12.98
C THR A 56 14.54 4.28 12.35
N HIS A 57 15.63 4.86 12.80
CA HIS A 57 16.14 6.12 12.24
C HIS A 57 16.43 6.02 10.74
N GLU A 58 16.89 4.86 10.27
CA GLU A 58 17.14 4.59 8.87
C GLU A 58 15.85 4.51 8.04
N GLU A 59 14.82 3.85 8.56
CA GLU A 59 13.51 3.73 7.89
C GLU A 59 12.83 5.10 7.79
N GLU A 60 12.90 5.91 8.82
CA GLU A 60 12.39 7.28 8.83
C GLU A 60 13.12 8.15 7.80
N HIS A 61 14.44 8.05 7.74
CA HIS A 61 15.26 8.78 6.77
C HIS A 61 14.91 8.39 5.33
N LEU A 62 14.79 7.11 5.02
CA LEU A 62 14.38 6.61 3.71
C LEU A 62 13.00 7.09 3.31
N TYR A 63 12.05 7.07 4.23
CA TYR A 63 10.70 7.56 3.99
C TYR A 63 10.69 9.03 3.61
N HIS A 64 11.36 9.88 4.37
CA HIS A 64 11.45 11.31 4.07
C HIS A 64 12.22 11.60 2.78
N THR A 65 13.24 10.80 2.46
CA THR A 65 13.97 10.91 1.20
C THR A 65 13.06 10.64 0.00
N LEU A 66 12.18 9.65 0.09
CA LEU A 66 11.23 9.32 -0.98
C LEU A 66 10.06 10.31 -1.08
N GLN A 67 9.71 10.98 0.00
CA GLN A 67 8.73 12.07 -0.04
C GLN A 67 9.29 13.34 -0.67
N ALA A 68 10.60 13.58 -0.55
CA ALA A 68 11.21 14.79 -1.08
C ALA A 68 11.11 14.86 -2.61
N PRO A 69 10.70 16.00 -3.18
CA PRO A 69 10.59 16.13 -4.63
C PRO A 69 11.98 16.10 -5.30
N VAL A 70 12.11 15.30 -6.34
CA VAL A 70 13.36 15.23 -7.11
C VAL A 70 13.46 16.47 -8.00
N ASN A 71 14.48 17.29 -7.74
CA ASN A 71 14.72 18.56 -8.46
C ASN A 71 13.50 19.51 -8.48
N ASN A 72 12.64 19.45 -7.45
CA ASN A 72 11.39 20.22 -7.35
C ASN A 72 10.42 20.02 -8.54
N ARG A 73 10.55 18.93 -9.29
CA ARG A 73 9.77 18.66 -10.50
C ARG A 73 9.10 17.29 -10.53
N HIS A 74 9.62 16.32 -9.76
CA HIS A 74 9.04 14.99 -9.66
C HIS A 74 8.55 14.75 -8.24
N TYR A 75 7.28 14.43 -8.12
CA TYR A 75 6.60 14.18 -6.86
C TYR A 75 6.03 12.77 -6.87
N PHE A 76 6.24 12.05 -5.81
CA PHE A 76 5.61 10.75 -5.60
C PHE A 76 4.38 10.91 -4.73
N ILE A 77 3.28 10.29 -5.13
CA ILE A 77 2.03 10.31 -4.40
C ILE A 77 1.44 8.90 -4.32
N GLY A 78 0.59 8.66 -3.35
CA GLY A 78 -0.14 7.40 -3.21
C GLY A 78 0.13 6.68 -1.90
N ASP A 79 -0.42 5.47 -1.80
CA ASP A 79 -0.34 4.65 -0.60
C ASP A 79 1.10 4.34 -0.18
N GLN A 80 1.99 4.09 -1.14
CA GLN A 80 3.37 3.68 -0.89
C GLN A 80 4.22 4.72 -0.18
N ILE A 81 3.82 5.98 -0.21
CA ILE A 81 4.52 7.09 0.49
C ILE A 81 3.63 7.78 1.52
N SER A 82 2.55 7.15 1.90
CA SER A 82 1.69 7.62 2.99
C SER A 82 2.15 7.05 4.34
N MET A 83 1.95 7.81 5.42
CA MET A 83 2.27 7.35 6.77
C MET A 83 1.39 6.17 7.22
N HIS A 84 0.17 6.09 6.73
CA HIS A 84 -0.79 5.05 7.05
C HIS A 84 -1.17 4.31 5.77
N SER A 85 -0.29 3.42 5.32
CA SER A 85 -0.56 2.64 4.12
C SER A 85 -1.81 1.75 4.28
N ALA A 86 -2.43 1.39 3.15
CA ALA A 86 -3.71 0.69 3.05
C ALA A 86 -4.96 1.55 3.35
N TRP A 87 -4.83 2.86 3.51
CA TRP A 87 -5.95 3.78 3.72
C TRP A 87 -6.05 4.78 2.56
N GLN A 88 -7.22 4.88 1.94
CA GLN A 88 -7.48 5.82 0.84
C GLN A 88 -7.21 7.28 1.24
N GLU A 89 -7.60 7.65 2.45
CA GLU A 89 -7.39 8.98 3.02
C GLU A 89 -5.91 9.37 3.05
N SER A 90 -5.05 8.46 3.45
CA SER A 90 -3.61 8.70 3.47
C SER A 90 -3.01 8.89 2.09
N ALA A 91 -3.49 8.17 1.10
CA ALA A 91 -3.11 8.37 -0.30
C ALA A 91 -3.53 9.75 -0.82
N ILE A 92 -4.74 10.22 -0.45
CA ILE A 92 -5.25 11.57 -0.76
C ILE A 92 -4.42 12.64 -0.07
N LEU A 93 -4.08 12.46 1.20
CA LEU A 93 -3.24 13.40 1.96
C LEU A 93 -1.83 13.51 1.35
N SER A 94 -1.26 12.42 0.85
CA SER A 94 0.03 12.46 0.14
C SER A 94 -0.04 13.30 -1.13
N ALA A 95 -1.14 13.22 -1.88
CA ALA A 95 -1.36 14.05 -3.07
C ALA A 95 -1.55 15.53 -2.71
N GLN A 96 -2.29 15.83 -1.65
CA GLN A 96 -2.49 17.20 -1.17
C GLN A 96 -1.16 17.83 -0.73
N TRP A 97 -0.33 17.06 -0.02
CA TRP A 97 1.01 17.52 0.37
C TRP A 97 1.87 17.83 -0.86
N ALA A 98 1.90 16.95 -1.85
CA ALA A 98 2.66 17.15 -3.08
C ALA A 98 2.20 18.39 -3.85
N LEU A 99 0.89 18.63 -3.96
CA LEU A 99 0.33 19.81 -4.61
C LEU A 99 0.70 21.11 -3.89
N ASN A 100 0.64 21.15 -2.57
CA ASN A 100 1.05 22.30 -1.78
C ASN A 100 2.55 22.59 -1.93
N SER A 101 3.37 21.55 -1.95
CA SER A 101 4.81 21.66 -2.17
C SER A 101 5.13 22.17 -3.57
N MET A 102 4.43 21.68 -4.59
CA MET A 102 4.57 22.14 -5.98
C MET A 102 4.18 23.61 -6.13
N ASP A 103 3.04 24.02 -5.57
CA ASP A 103 2.60 25.43 -5.60
C ASP A 103 3.64 26.35 -4.95
N ALA A 104 4.20 25.96 -3.80
CA ALA A 104 5.24 26.73 -3.13
C ALA A 104 6.50 26.86 -3.99
N HIS A 105 6.95 25.80 -4.67
CA HIS A 105 8.11 25.85 -5.55
C HIS A 105 7.87 26.73 -6.77
N VAL A 106 6.71 26.59 -7.42
CA VAL A 106 6.35 27.43 -8.60
C VAL A 106 6.30 28.91 -8.22
N ARG A 107 5.71 29.25 -7.08
CA ARG A 107 5.68 30.65 -6.60
C ARG A 107 7.07 31.20 -6.32
N ALA A 108 7.96 30.38 -5.76
CA ALA A 108 9.33 30.78 -5.50
C ALA A 108 10.17 30.98 -6.80
N GLU A 109 9.87 30.22 -7.86
CA GLU A 109 10.53 30.39 -9.18
C GLU A 109 10.02 31.62 -9.94
N LEU A 110 8.80 32.08 -9.65
CA LEU A 110 8.19 33.25 -10.33
C LEU A 110 8.43 34.59 -9.60
N ALA A 111 8.99 34.56 -8.40
CA ALA A 111 9.26 35.74 -7.58
C ALA A 111 10.66 36.30 -7.84
#